data_864d958c585c9738fab82bc85a7031be
#
_entry.id   864d958c585c9738fab82bc85a7031be
#
_cell.length_a   1.000
_cell.length_b   1.000
_cell.length_c   1.000
_cell.angle_alpha   90.00
_cell.angle_beta   90.00
_cell.angle_gamma   90.00
#
_symmetry.space_group_name_H-M   'P 1'
#
loop_
_entity.id
_entity.type
_entity.pdbx_description
1 polymer ?
#
loop_
_entity_poly.entity_id
_entity_poly.type
_entity_poly.pdbx_seq_one_letter_code
_entity_poly.pdbx_strand_id
1 'polypeptide(L)'
;MSHSSDVTRRTAIRVAMAGAAAVATGAARAPRQASGGMERVQGIGGFFFRAKDPRKLAEWYEANLGVARVPQTAGATPWRTGAGTTAFAPFKEDTSYFGDRKFQWMINFRVGDLDRMVAQLRERGIAVEVDAQVYPNGRFARLSDPEGNPIQLWQPEGRDRG
;
A
#
# COMPACT_ATOMS: atom_id res chain seq x y z
N MET A 1 -6.65 -65.76 -27.36
CA MET A 1 -7.22 -66.58 -26.28
C MET A 1 -7.66 -65.57 -25.23
N SER A 2 -8.94 -65.18 -25.27
CA SER A 2 -10.07 -65.76 -24.50
C SER A 2 -9.88 -65.49 -23.04
N HIS A 3 -10.65 -64.86 -22.33
CA HIS A 3 -12.07 -64.71 -22.02
C HIS A 3 -12.10 -63.77 -20.80
N SER A 4 -12.98 -63.05 -20.48
CA SER A 4 -14.46 -62.97 -20.39
C SER A 4 -14.83 -62.31 -19.07
N SER A 5 -15.65 -61.31 -19.21
CA SER A 5 -16.76 -60.91 -18.35
C SER A 5 -16.81 -61.35 -16.88
N ASP A 6 -17.03 -60.47 -15.95
CA ASP A 6 -18.18 -60.66 -15.09
C ASP A 6 -18.80 -59.34 -14.57
N VAL A 7 -20.09 -59.28 -14.70
CA VAL A 7 -21.01 -58.21 -14.30
C VAL A 7 -21.54 -58.61 -12.92
N THR A 8 -21.40 -57.77 -11.92
CA THR A 8 -22.19 -57.96 -10.69
C THR A 8 -22.95 -56.68 -10.36
N ARG A 9 -24.21 -56.74 -10.61
CA ARG A 9 -25.24 -55.79 -10.12
C ARG A 9 -25.33 -55.90 -8.60
N ARG A 10 -25.28 -54.75 -7.90
CA ARG A 10 -25.93 -54.64 -6.57
C ARG A 10 -26.56 -53.26 -6.41
N THR A 11 -27.84 -53.26 -6.57
CA THR A 11 -28.91 -52.79 -5.69
C THR A 11 -28.77 -51.40 -5.07
N ALA A 12 -29.64 -50.54 -5.58
CA ALA A 12 -29.95 -49.21 -5.08
C ALA A 12 -30.54 -49.25 -3.65
N ILE A 13 -30.02 -48.46 -2.78
CA ILE A 13 -30.78 -47.98 -1.60
C ILE A 13 -31.00 -46.48 -1.79
N ARG A 14 -32.25 -46.13 -2.10
CA ARG A 14 -32.69 -44.72 -2.07
C ARG A 14 -33.00 -44.37 -0.63
N VAL A 15 -32.17 -43.50 -0.06
CA VAL A 15 -32.52 -42.75 1.15
C VAL A 15 -32.95 -41.36 0.70
N ALA A 16 -34.25 -41.10 0.76
CA ALA A 16 -34.78 -39.77 0.57
C ALA A 16 -34.49 -38.94 1.82
N MET A 17 -33.52 -38.02 1.75
CA MET A 17 -33.38 -36.93 2.69
C MET A 17 -33.96 -35.68 2.05
N ALA A 18 -35.11 -35.24 2.59
CA ALA A 18 -35.66 -33.93 2.32
C ALA A 18 -34.74 -32.87 2.96
N GLY A 19 -33.85 -32.30 2.17
CA GLY A 19 -33.04 -31.16 2.56
C GLY A 19 -33.69 -29.88 2.07
N ALA A 20 -34.15 -29.02 2.98
CA ALA A 20 -34.66 -27.69 2.68
C ALA A 20 -33.56 -26.90 1.93
N ALA A 21 -33.80 -26.56 0.69
CA ALA A 21 -32.96 -25.64 -0.06
C ALA A 21 -33.16 -24.22 0.51
N ALA A 22 -32.22 -23.75 1.29
CA ALA A 22 -32.11 -22.35 1.61
C ALA A 22 -31.73 -21.62 0.31
N VAL A 23 -32.69 -20.93 -0.28
CA VAL A 23 -32.44 -19.99 -1.38
C VAL A 23 -31.66 -18.82 -0.79
N ALA A 24 -30.36 -18.85 -0.97
CA ALA A 24 -29.52 -17.67 -0.74
C ALA A 24 -29.91 -16.65 -1.82
N THR A 25 -30.78 -15.70 -1.46
CA THR A 25 -31.01 -14.50 -2.24
C THR A 25 -29.72 -13.69 -2.23
N GLY A 26 -28.86 -13.95 -3.20
CA GLY A 26 -27.74 -13.09 -3.53
C GLY A 26 -28.30 -11.71 -3.86
N ALA A 27 -28.13 -10.76 -2.95
CA ALA A 27 -28.40 -9.37 -3.25
C ALA A 27 -27.52 -8.98 -4.44
N ALA A 28 -28.09 -8.99 -5.63
CA ALA A 28 -27.45 -8.45 -6.82
C ALA A 28 -27.12 -6.99 -6.51
N ARG A 29 -25.82 -6.68 -6.41
CA ARG A 29 -25.34 -5.31 -6.26
C ARG A 29 -25.85 -4.53 -7.45
N ALA A 30 -26.81 -3.63 -7.22
CA ALA A 30 -27.37 -2.78 -8.26
C ALA A 30 -26.23 -2.16 -9.07
N PRO A 31 -26.32 -2.13 -10.41
CA PRO A 31 -25.32 -1.47 -11.23
C PRO A 31 -25.25 -0.01 -10.78
N ARG A 32 -24.05 0.43 -10.38
CA ARG A 32 -23.77 1.81 -10.03
C ARG A 32 -24.12 2.63 -11.26
N GLN A 33 -25.22 3.40 -11.21
CA GLN A 33 -25.59 4.29 -12.31
C GLN A 33 -24.35 5.16 -12.61
N ALA A 34 -23.86 5.06 -13.83
CA ALA A 34 -22.81 5.93 -14.33
C ALA A 34 -23.40 7.35 -14.34
N SER A 35 -23.07 8.15 -13.33
CA SER A 35 -23.25 9.58 -13.40
C SER A 35 -22.46 10.04 -14.63
N GLY A 36 -23.08 10.69 -15.59
CA GLY A 36 -22.53 11.03 -16.90
C GLY A 36 -21.40 12.09 -16.87
N GLY A 37 -20.54 12.05 -15.86
CA GLY A 37 -19.33 12.84 -15.72
C GLY A 37 -18.08 12.04 -16.11
N MET A 38 -17.03 12.72 -16.51
CA MET A 38 -15.73 12.11 -16.80
C MET A 38 -15.20 11.37 -15.56
N GLU A 39 -14.78 10.09 -15.73
CA GLU A 39 -14.14 9.32 -14.66
C GLU A 39 -12.83 10.00 -14.23
N ARG A 40 -12.53 9.95 -12.94
CA ARG A 40 -11.35 10.58 -12.35
C ARG A 40 -10.57 9.60 -11.52
N VAL A 41 -9.25 9.74 -11.50
CA VAL A 41 -8.36 9.03 -10.58
C VAL A 41 -8.76 9.36 -9.14
N GLN A 42 -8.90 8.32 -8.31
CA GLN A 42 -9.34 8.45 -6.91
C GLN A 42 -8.16 8.62 -5.93
N GLY A 43 -6.95 8.28 -6.36
CA GLY A 43 -5.75 8.38 -5.53
C GLY A 43 -4.57 7.59 -6.09
N ILE A 44 -3.46 7.60 -5.37
CA ILE A 44 -2.28 6.83 -5.72
C ILE A 44 -2.49 5.39 -5.25
N GLY A 45 -2.51 4.43 -6.18
CA GLY A 45 -2.68 3.00 -5.89
C GLY A 45 -1.38 2.29 -5.53
N GLY A 46 -0.23 2.85 -5.90
CA GLY A 46 1.08 2.31 -5.60
C GLY A 46 2.19 3.23 -6.07
N PHE A 47 3.36 3.06 -5.47
CA PHE A 47 4.60 3.73 -5.87
C PHE A 47 5.64 2.65 -6.17
N PHE A 48 6.20 2.64 -7.38
CA PHE A 48 7.09 1.60 -7.86
C PHE A 48 8.40 2.22 -8.34
N PHE A 49 9.52 1.64 -7.90
CA PHE A 49 10.85 2.10 -8.27
C PHE A 49 11.84 0.93 -8.33
N ARG A 50 13.00 1.16 -8.93
CA ARG A 50 14.07 0.17 -9.01
C ARG A 50 14.92 0.21 -7.76
N ALA A 51 15.28 -0.98 -7.23
CA ALA A 51 16.15 -1.16 -6.08
C ALA A 51 17.25 -2.17 -6.40
N LYS A 52 18.42 -2.03 -5.78
CA LYS A 52 19.54 -2.98 -5.89
C LYS A 52 19.20 -4.29 -5.17
N ASP A 53 18.62 -4.20 -3.98
CA ASP A 53 18.11 -5.34 -3.21
C ASP A 53 16.68 -5.03 -2.74
N PRO A 54 15.65 -5.33 -3.57
CA PRO A 54 14.27 -4.98 -3.26
C PRO A 54 13.76 -5.61 -1.95
N ARG A 55 14.25 -6.81 -1.60
CA ARG A 55 13.83 -7.49 -0.38
C ARG A 55 14.34 -6.78 0.87
N LYS A 56 15.64 -6.53 0.94
CA LYS A 56 16.24 -5.82 2.08
C LYS A 56 15.70 -4.41 2.20
N LEU A 57 15.48 -3.74 1.09
CA LEU A 57 14.94 -2.39 1.09
C LEU A 57 13.50 -2.38 1.62
N ALA A 58 12.65 -3.32 1.19
CA ALA A 58 11.29 -3.45 1.70
C ALA A 58 11.25 -3.79 3.20
N GLU A 59 12.16 -4.65 3.69
CA GLU A 59 12.32 -4.96 5.11
C GLU A 59 12.70 -3.69 5.91
N TRP A 60 13.57 -2.85 5.37
CA TRP A 60 13.95 -1.59 6.00
C TRP A 60 12.77 -0.62 6.12
N TYR A 61 11.98 -0.45 5.03
CA TYR A 61 10.79 0.40 5.04
C TYR A 61 9.74 -0.08 6.06
N GLU A 62 9.53 -1.38 6.13
CA GLU A 62 8.61 -1.98 7.10
C GLU A 62 9.08 -1.75 8.54
N ALA A 63 10.35 -2.05 8.81
CA ALA A 63 10.92 -1.96 10.16
C ALA A 63 11.03 -0.53 10.69
N ASN A 64 11.32 0.45 9.83
CA ASN A 64 11.64 1.81 10.27
C ASN A 64 10.51 2.82 10.04
N LEU A 65 9.68 2.61 9.01
CA LEU A 65 8.63 3.54 8.62
C LEU A 65 7.22 2.91 8.69
N GLY A 66 7.11 1.62 9.02
CA GLY A 66 5.81 0.93 9.10
C GLY A 66 5.14 0.72 7.74
N VAL A 67 5.88 0.80 6.65
CA VAL A 67 5.39 0.54 5.29
C VAL A 67 5.40 -0.96 5.07
N ALA A 68 4.25 -1.62 5.28
CA ALA A 68 4.14 -3.07 5.14
C ALA A 68 4.49 -3.52 3.72
N ARG A 69 5.21 -4.65 3.64
CA ARG A 69 5.58 -5.26 2.36
C ARG A 69 4.37 -5.74 1.57
N VAL A 70 4.53 -5.80 0.25
CA VAL A 70 3.50 -6.41 -0.60
C VAL A 70 3.29 -7.87 -0.17
N PRO A 71 2.03 -8.26 0.10
CA PRO A 71 1.72 -9.64 0.50
C PRO A 71 2.19 -10.66 -0.54
N GLN A 72 2.87 -11.70 -0.07
CA GLN A 72 3.32 -12.83 -0.90
C GLN A 72 2.33 -14.01 -0.85
N THR A 73 1.34 -13.95 0.05
CA THR A 73 0.34 -15.01 0.25
C THR A 73 -1.07 -14.44 0.21
N ALA A 74 -2.03 -15.24 -0.26
CA ALA A 74 -3.45 -14.90 -0.19
C ALA A 74 -3.88 -14.74 1.29
N GLY A 75 -4.58 -13.65 1.59
CA GLY A 75 -5.08 -13.34 2.93
C GLY A 75 -4.19 -12.43 3.78
N ALA A 76 -2.95 -12.18 3.40
CA ALA A 76 -2.16 -11.15 4.05
C ALA A 76 -2.66 -9.74 3.66
N THR A 77 -2.66 -8.82 4.62
CA THR A 77 -3.17 -7.47 4.40
C THR A 77 -2.09 -6.59 3.77
N PRO A 78 -2.35 -5.93 2.65
CA PRO A 78 -1.43 -4.95 2.08
C PRO A 78 -1.34 -3.71 2.97
N TRP A 79 -0.27 -2.94 2.80
CA TRP A 79 -0.17 -1.64 3.43
C TRP A 79 -1.34 -0.74 3.02
N ARG A 80 -1.99 -0.15 4.01
CA ARG A 80 -3.09 0.81 3.80
C ARG A 80 -2.65 2.17 4.31
N THR A 81 -2.71 3.16 3.45
CA THR A 81 -2.47 4.55 3.84
C THR A 81 -3.67 5.08 4.62
N GLY A 82 -3.41 5.86 5.66
CA GLY A 82 -4.45 6.63 6.34
C GLY A 82 -5.08 7.66 5.38
N ALA A 83 -6.33 8.03 5.62
CA ALA A 83 -6.97 9.13 4.92
C ALA A 83 -6.19 10.45 5.11
N GLY A 84 -6.31 11.37 4.17
CA GLY A 84 -5.71 12.70 4.25
C GLY A 84 -5.13 13.18 2.93
N THR A 85 -4.63 14.42 2.92
CA THR A 85 -4.10 15.10 1.75
C THR A 85 -2.90 14.35 1.14
N THR A 86 -2.89 14.26 -0.18
CA THR A 86 -1.75 13.76 -0.96
C THR A 86 -1.29 14.85 -1.91
N ALA A 87 -0.05 15.29 -1.80
CA ALA A 87 0.55 16.20 -2.77
C ALA A 87 1.04 15.41 -3.99
N PHE A 88 0.61 15.83 -5.18
CA PHE A 88 1.14 15.34 -6.45
C PHE A 88 1.70 16.55 -7.20
N ALA A 89 3.02 16.71 -7.19
CA ALA A 89 3.67 17.92 -7.66
C ALA A 89 4.83 17.61 -8.61
N PRO A 90 4.67 17.87 -9.92
CA PRO A 90 5.80 17.90 -10.83
C PRO A 90 6.71 19.08 -10.49
N PHE A 91 8.01 18.84 -10.48
CA PHE A 91 9.04 19.86 -10.28
C PHE A 91 9.75 20.16 -11.59
N LYS A 92 10.43 21.29 -11.65
CA LYS A 92 11.28 21.63 -12.80
C LYS A 92 12.42 20.61 -12.91
N GLU A 93 12.85 20.34 -14.14
CA GLU A 93 13.92 19.37 -14.43
C GLU A 93 15.24 19.69 -13.71
N ASP A 94 15.53 20.97 -13.51
CA ASP A 94 16.73 21.46 -12.85
C ASP A 94 16.60 21.63 -11.32
N THR A 95 15.52 21.14 -10.73
CA THR A 95 15.29 21.27 -9.29
C THR A 95 16.40 20.61 -8.48
N SER A 96 16.83 21.29 -7.41
CA SER A 96 17.69 20.73 -6.37
C SER A 96 16.90 20.14 -5.19
N TYR A 97 15.57 20.18 -5.25
CA TYR A 97 14.71 19.79 -4.13
C TYR A 97 14.87 18.33 -3.71
N PHE A 98 15.21 17.45 -4.66
CA PHE A 98 15.43 16.02 -4.41
C PHE A 98 16.90 15.69 -4.02
N GLY A 99 17.77 16.68 -3.94
CA GLY A 99 19.21 16.51 -3.72
C GLY A 99 19.95 16.30 -5.03
N ASP A 100 20.71 15.19 -5.16
CA ASP A 100 21.47 14.86 -6.37
C ASP A 100 20.55 14.73 -7.59
N ARG A 101 20.97 15.30 -8.74
CA ARG A 101 20.22 15.28 -10.01
C ARG A 101 19.93 13.87 -10.56
N LYS A 102 20.63 12.84 -10.08
CA LYS A 102 20.32 11.44 -10.44
C LYS A 102 18.96 10.98 -9.89
N PHE A 103 18.46 11.62 -8.82
CA PHE A 103 17.16 11.30 -8.23
C PHE A 103 16.05 11.98 -9.00
N GLN A 104 15.21 11.20 -9.65
CA GLN A 104 14.09 11.66 -10.46
C GLN A 104 12.78 11.79 -9.66
N TRP A 105 12.81 11.46 -8.37
CA TRP A 105 11.67 11.48 -7.46
C TRP A 105 12.12 11.60 -6.02
N MET A 106 11.22 12.05 -5.18
CA MET A 106 11.30 11.99 -3.74
C MET A 106 9.93 11.55 -3.20
N ILE A 107 9.92 10.54 -2.33
CA ILE A 107 8.68 10.13 -1.69
C ILE A 107 8.46 10.95 -0.43
N ASN A 108 7.21 11.41 -0.24
CA ASN A 108 6.80 12.10 0.98
C ASN A 108 5.84 11.19 1.76
N PHE A 109 6.16 10.92 3.02
CA PHE A 109 5.31 10.19 3.94
C PHE A 109 4.69 11.14 4.97
N ARG A 110 3.39 11.09 5.11
CA ARG A 110 2.70 11.76 6.23
C ARG A 110 2.97 11.02 7.53
N VAL A 111 3.23 11.78 8.58
CA VAL A 111 3.40 11.26 9.95
C VAL A 111 2.49 12.03 10.90
N GLY A 112 1.98 11.37 11.92
CA GLY A 112 1.13 12.00 12.93
C GLY A 112 1.91 12.85 13.94
N ASP A 113 3.17 12.48 14.20
CA ASP A 113 4.07 13.14 15.14
C ASP A 113 5.50 13.06 14.59
N LEU A 114 5.99 14.19 14.09
CA LEU A 114 7.29 14.28 13.46
C LEU A 114 8.42 14.11 14.47
N ASP A 115 8.29 14.68 15.67
CA ASP A 115 9.35 14.63 16.68
C ASP A 115 9.55 13.19 17.18
N ARG A 116 8.45 12.48 17.40
CA ARG A 116 8.50 11.06 17.76
C ARG A 116 9.09 10.20 16.65
N MET A 117 8.69 10.45 15.39
CA MET A 117 9.25 9.74 14.24
C MET A 117 10.75 9.98 14.10
N VAL A 118 11.20 11.22 14.23
CA VAL A 118 12.62 11.59 14.18
C VAL A 118 13.41 10.92 15.31
N ALA A 119 12.88 10.94 16.53
CA ALA A 119 13.53 10.30 17.68
C ALA A 119 13.74 8.80 17.44
N GLN A 120 12.69 8.06 17.07
CA GLN A 120 12.78 6.62 16.83
C GLN A 120 13.73 6.25 15.67
N LEU A 121 13.83 7.08 14.63
CA LEU A 121 14.76 6.85 13.52
C LEU A 121 16.22 7.10 13.96
N ARG A 122 16.47 8.17 14.73
CA ARG A 122 17.80 8.48 15.25
C ARG A 122 18.30 7.43 16.25
N GLU A 123 17.43 6.89 17.10
CA GLU A 123 17.74 5.77 17.99
C GLU A 123 18.19 4.51 17.23
N ARG A 124 17.76 4.35 15.99
CA ARG A 124 18.19 3.27 15.09
C ARG A 124 19.40 3.64 14.23
N GLY A 125 20.06 4.76 14.50
CA GLY A 125 21.23 5.22 13.77
C GLY A 125 20.93 5.81 12.39
N ILE A 126 19.66 6.11 12.09
CA ILE A 126 19.26 6.71 10.82
C ILE A 126 19.39 8.23 10.93
N ALA A 127 20.20 8.84 10.05
CA ALA A 127 20.35 10.27 10.00
C ALA A 127 19.07 10.93 9.47
N VAL A 128 18.55 11.91 10.22
CA VAL A 128 17.35 12.67 9.87
C VAL A 128 17.63 14.15 10.07
N GLU A 129 17.41 14.93 9.02
CA GLU A 129 17.48 16.38 9.02
C GLU A 129 16.08 16.97 9.19
N VAL A 130 15.83 17.69 10.27
CA VAL A 130 14.56 18.37 10.51
C VAL A 130 14.66 19.78 9.92
N ASP A 131 13.68 20.18 9.11
CA ASP A 131 13.60 21.56 8.64
C ASP A 131 13.30 22.48 9.83
N ALA A 132 14.15 23.48 9.99
CA ALA A 132 14.00 24.47 11.07
C ALA A 132 12.79 25.38 10.86
N GLN A 133 12.31 25.50 9.61
CA GLN A 133 11.16 26.31 9.27
C GLN A 133 9.86 25.54 9.49
N VAL A 134 8.89 26.18 10.13
CA VAL A 134 7.50 25.73 10.20
C VAL A 134 6.71 26.42 9.09
N TYR A 135 6.01 25.63 8.29
CA TYR A 135 5.23 26.13 7.17
C TYR A 135 3.72 26.12 7.51
N PRO A 136 2.90 26.90 6.81
CA PRO A 136 1.45 26.90 7.04
C PRO A 136 0.77 25.53 6.85
N ASN A 137 1.38 24.65 6.07
CA ASN A 137 0.90 23.28 5.82
C ASN A 137 1.61 22.22 6.66
N GLY A 138 2.48 22.61 7.59
CA GLY A 138 3.09 21.71 8.55
C GLY A 138 4.60 21.75 8.65
N ARG A 139 5.15 20.69 9.24
CA ARG A 139 6.57 20.51 9.53
C ARG A 139 7.14 19.38 8.70
N PHE A 140 8.43 19.49 8.37
CA PHE A 140 9.10 18.55 7.49
C PHE A 140 10.42 18.05 8.07
N ALA A 141 10.81 16.85 7.67
CA ALA A 141 12.15 16.32 7.86
C ALA A 141 12.58 15.52 6.63
N ARG A 142 13.89 15.34 6.46
CA ARG A 142 14.48 14.62 5.33
C ARG A 142 15.40 13.52 5.82
N LEU A 143 15.41 12.43 5.10
CA LEU A 143 16.34 11.32 5.27
C LEU A 143 16.54 10.61 3.92
N SER A 144 17.42 9.62 3.93
CA SER A 144 17.57 8.70 2.80
C SER A 144 17.37 7.27 3.26
N ASP A 145 16.89 6.43 2.37
CA ASP A 145 16.90 4.99 2.60
C ASP A 145 18.32 4.40 2.44
N PRO A 146 18.54 3.11 2.73
CA PRO A 146 19.87 2.48 2.61
C PRO A 146 20.48 2.50 1.21
N GLU A 147 19.67 2.69 0.17
CA GLU A 147 20.14 2.82 -1.21
C GLU A 147 20.33 4.28 -1.63
N GLY A 148 20.11 5.22 -0.70
CA GLY A 148 20.30 6.66 -0.89
C GLY A 148 19.11 7.38 -1.50
N ASN A 149 17.97 6.72 -1.68
CA ASN A 149 16.79 7.38 -2.23
C ASN A 149 16.25 8.43 -1.26
N PRO A 150 15.88 9.64 -1.75
CA PRO A 150 15.42 10.73 -0.90
C PRO A 150 14.01 10.47 -0.36
N ILE A 151 13.85 10.68 0.94
CA ILE A 151 12.57 10.57 1.65
C ILE A 151 12.32 11.89 2.37
N GLN A 152 11.09 12.38 2.30
CA GLN A 152 10.61 13.46 3.13
C GLN A 152 9.51 12.95 4.08
N LEU A 153 9.59 13.35 5.33
CA LEU A 153 8.52 13.17 6.32
C LEU A 153 7.76 14.49 6.43
N TRP A 154 6.46 14.40 6.52
CA TRP A 154 5.56 15.55 6.65
C TRP A 154 4.54 15.32 7.75
N GLN A 155 4.57 16.18 8.76
CA GLN A 155 3.49 16.30 9.73
C GLN A 155 2.55 17.40 9.26
N PRO A 156 1.36 17.08 8.71
CA PRO A 156 0.42 18.07 8.21
C PRO A 156 -0.14 18.95 9.33
N GLU A 157 -0.38 20.21 8.99
CA GLU A 157 -1.08 21.17 9.85
C GLU A 157 -2.14 21.94 9.07
N GLY A 158 -2.99 22.68 9.77
CA GLY A 158 -4.04 23.49 9.16
C GLY A 158 -5.06 22.65 8.40
N ARG A 159 -5.35 23.03 7.16
CA ARG A 159 -6.32 22.33 6.29
C ARG A 159 -5.88 20.95 5.82
N ASP A 160 -4.60 20.64 5.93
CA ASP A 160 -4.02 19.36 5.50
C ASP A 160 -3.97 18.31 6.61
N ARG A 161 -4.39 18.70 7.80
CA ARG A 161 -4.58 17.83 8.95
C ARG A 161 -5.90 17.07 8.80
N GLY A 162 -5.95 16.01 8.01
CA GLY A 162 -7.14 15.25 7.67
C GLY A 162 -8.02 14.79 8.83
#